data_d945f3553018d117c6c70dee58ff9a8f
#
_entry.id   d945f3553018d117c6c70dee58ff9a8f
#
_cell.length_a   1.000
_cell.length_b   1.000
_cell.length_c   1.000
_cell.angle_alpha   90.00
_cell.angle_beta   90.00
_cell.angle_gamma   90.00
#
_symmetry.space_group_name_H-M   'P 1'
#
loop_
_entity.id
_entity.type
_entity.pdbx_description
1 polymer ?
#
loop_
_entity_poly.entity_id
_entity_poly.type
_entity_poly.pdbx_seq_one_letter_code
_entity_poly.pdbx_strand_id
1 'polypeptide(L)'
;TPLPTATDYVAEDENLQELPAAVEVSEHLFGGMPCQLGWCNGHNTRLNCLEYHRDSEFNLGTEDFILLLAKLDEVENGRLDTARVKAFRVPAGVLVEVYATTLHYAPCHTDAVKGFRVLVALPKGTNTEMPAGFQSGGGDDEKLWACNKWLLAHPDSAEAAQGAHIGPIGENIDISLDNAQ
;
A
#
# COMPACT_ATOMS: atom_id res chain seq x y z
N THR A 1 -17.79 -3.48 -5.10
CA THR A 1 -17.17 -3.15 -3.81
C THR A 1 -17.58 -1.74 -3.36
N PRO A 2 -17.74 -1.44 -2.06
CA PRO A 2 -18.13 -0.12 -1.58
C PRO A 2 -17.07 0.96 -1.85
N LEU A 3 -17.49 2.22 -1.83
CA LEU A 3 -16.60 3.38 -1.90
C LEU A 3 -16.78 4.20 -0.61
N PRO A 4 -15.91 4.01 0.40
CA PRO A 4 -15.95 4.78 1.62
C PRO A 4 -15.45 6.22 1.43
N THR A 5 -15.80 7.13 2.35
CA THR A 5 -15.32 8.52 2.35
C THR A 5 -13.87 8.66 2.78
N ALA A 6 -13.36 7.70 3.55
CA ALA A 6 -11.94 7.53 3.88
C ALA A 6 -11.38 6.34 3.08
N THR A 7 -10.15 5.95 3.36
CA THR A 7 -9.57 4.73 2.80
C THR A 7 -9.93 3.52 3.67
N ASP A 8 -10.35 2.44 3.02
CA ASP A 8 -10.60 1.14 3.65
C ASP A 8 -9.82 0.05 2.90
N TYR A 9 -9.30 -0.92 3.66
CA TYR A 9 -8.53 -2.04 3.12
C TYR A 9 -9.10 -3.38 3.61
N VAL A 10 -9.47 -4.21 2.65
CA VAL A 10 -9.89 -5.60 2.86
C VAL A 10 -8.80 -6.50 2.28
N ALA A 11 -8.05 -7.17 3.13
CA ALA A 11 -6.90 -7.98 2.72
C ALA A 11 -7.30 -9.15 1.82
N GLU A 12 -8.45 -9.75 2.06
CA GLU A 12 -8.99 -10.88 1.30
C GLU A 12 -10.50 -10.72 1.15
N ASP A 13 -10.98 -10.68 -0.10
CA ASP A 13 -12.40 -10.66 -0.46
C ASP A 13 -12.80 -12.05 -0.96
N GLU A 14 -13.77 -12.69 -0.29
CA GLU A 14 -14.22 -14.04 -0.61
C GLU A 14 -14.71 -14.16 -2.06
N ASN A 15 -15.40 -13.14 -2.57
CA ASN A 15 -15.90 -13.17 -3.96
C ASN A 15 -14.75 -13.11 -4.96
N LEU A 16 -13.67 -12.38 -4.67
CA LEU A 16 -12.49 -12.37 -5.53
C LEU A 16 -11.74 -13.71 -5.49
N GLN A 17 -11.63 -14.31 -4.30
CA GLN A 17 -10.94 -15.60 -4.13
C GLN A 17 -11.67 -16.76 -4.84
N GLU A 18 -12.98 -16.68 -5.01
CA GLU A 18 -13.78 -17.68 -5.72
C GLU A 18 -13.69 -17.57 -7.26
N LEU A 19 -13.12 -16.49 -7.79
CA LEU A 19 -12.99 -16.33 -9.24
C LEU A 19 -11.90 -17.27 -9.80
N PRO A 20 -12.10 -17.85 -10.99
CA PRO A 20 -11.04 -18.61 -11.67
C PRO A 20 -9.74 -17.83 -11.82
N ALA A 21 -9.81 -16.51 -12.01
CA ALA A 21 -8.65 -15.63 -12.12
C ALA A 21 -7.78 -15.64 -10.85
N ALA A 22 -8.30 -15.96 -9.68
CA ALA A 22 -7.50 -16.05 -8.44
C ALA A 22 -6.45 -17.19 -8.55
N VAL A 23 -6.81 -18.29 -9.20
CA VAL A 23 -5.87 -19.38 -9.46
C VAL A 23 -4.78 -18.93 -10.44
N GLU A 24 -5.14 -18.26 -11.52
CA GLU A 24 -4.18 -17.75 -12.50
C GLU A 24 -3.22 -16.71 -11.89
N VAL A 25 -3.73 -15.83 -11.00
CA VAL A 25 -2.89 -14.88 -10.23
C VAL A 25 -1.88 -15.65 -9.37
N SER A 26 -2.31 -16.66 -8.62
CA SER A 26 -1.41 -17.50 -7.82
C SER A 26 -0.35 -18.19 -8.67
N GLU A 27 -0.75 -18.83 -9.78
CA GLU A 27 0.14 -19.61 -10.63
C GLU A 27 1.15 -18.74 -11.40
N HIS A 28 0.68 -17.61 -11.98
CA HIS A 28 1.48 -16.84 -12.92
C HIS A 28 2.13 -15.59 -12.33
N LEU A 29 1.55 -14.97 -11.31
CA LEU A 29 2.15 -13.79 -10.68
C LEU A 29 2.97 -14.17 -9.42
N PHE A 30 2.55 -15.21 -8.69
CA PHE A 30 3.24 -15.67 -7.48
C PHE A 30 3.92 -17.04 -7.63
N GLY A 31 4.03 -17.57 -8.86
CA GLY A 31 4.74 -18.81 -9.14
C GLY A 31 4.17 -20.04 -8.42
N GLY A 32 2.86 -20.08 -8.18
CA GLY A 32 2.17 -21.15 -7.49
C GLY A 32 2.11 -21.00 -5.96
N MET A 33 2.60 -19.89 -5.41
CA MET A 33 2.44 -19.59 -3.98
C MET A 33 1.01 -19.14 -3.67
N PRO A 34 0.46 -19.49 -2.50
CA PRO A 34 -0.83 -18.98 -2.06
C PRO A 34 -0.84 -17.46 -2.02
N CYS A 35 -1.84 -16.85 -2.64
CA CYS A 35 -2.05 -15.40 -2.62
C CYS A 35 -3.44 -15.07 -2.08
N GLN A 36 -3.61 -13.80 -1.73
CA GLN A 36 -4.88 -13.19 -1.35
C GLN A 36 -5.20 -12.07 -2.32
N LEU A 37 -6.48 -11.95 -2.65
CA LEU A 37 -7.03 -10.87 -3.46
C LEU A 37 -7.98 -10.05 -2.59
N GLY A 38 -7.73 -8.76 -2.51
CA GLY A 38 -8.51 -7.86 -1.69
C GLY A 38 -8.77 -6.52 -2.38
N TRP A 39 -9.26 -5.56 -1.62
CA TRP A 39 -9.59 -4.23 -2.09
C TRP A 39 -8.96 -3.16 -1.20
N CYS A 40 -8.35 -2.16 -1.84
CA CYS A 40 -8.07 -0.87 -1.22
C CYS A 40 -8.97 0.16 -1.89
N ASN A 41 -9.95 0.67 -1.17
CA ASN A 41 -10.98 1.55 -1.72
C ASN A 41 -11.10 2.84 -0.92
N GLY A 42 -11.49 3.93 -1.56
CA GLY A 42 -11.83 5.15 -0.83
C GLY A 42 -11.39 6.44 -1.48
N HIS A 43 -11.05 7.38 -0.61
CA HIS A 43 -10.59 8.72 -0.98
C HIS A 43 -9.31 9.03 -0.20
N ASN A 44 -8.28 9.41 -0.90
CA ASN A 44 -7.01 9.89 -0.34
C ASN A 44 -6.33 10.79 -1.36
N THR A 45 -5.59 11.79 -0.89
CA THR A 45 -4.72 12.67 -1.68
C THR A 45 -3.33 12.80 -1.07
N ARG A 46 -3.12 12.20 0.11
CA ARG A 46 -1.91 12.40 0.90
C ARG A 46 -1.02 11.17 0.96
N LEU A 47 0.26 11.42 1.12
CA LEU A 47 1.27 10.39 1.33
C LEU A 47 0.99 9.58 2.60
N ASN A 48 0.81 10.23 3.74
CA ASN A 48 0.62 9.71 5.08
C ASN A 48 1.69 8.70 5.54
N CYS A 49 1.87 7.63 4.80
CA CYS A 49 2.81 6.55 5.13
C CYS A 49 3.53 6.04 3.88
N LEU A 50 4.55 5.24 4.13
CA LEU A 50 5.19 4.38 3.14
C LEU A 50 5.40 3.00 3.77
N GLU A 51 5.08 1.95 3.03
CA GLU A 51 5.23 0.56 3.48
C GLU A 51 5.96 -0.27 2.44
N TYR A 52 6.44 -1.43 2.86
CA TYR A 52 6.96 -2.45 1.97
C TYR A 52 6.65 -3.84 2.53
N HIS A 53 6.67 -4.80 1.61
CA HIS A 53 6.49 -6.22 1.86
C HIS A 53 7.73 -6.99 1.42
N ARG A 54 7.90 -8.24 1.86
CA ARG A 54 9.00 -9.10 1.39
C ARG A 54 8.69 -9.81 0.06
N ASP A 55 7.65 -9.37 -0.63
CA ASP A 55 7.27 -9.83 -1.96
C ASP A 55 6.65 -8.67 -2.75
N SER A 56 6.45 -8.86 -4.06
CA SER A 56 5.74 -7.89 -4.90
C SER A 56 4.26 -7.82 -4.53
N GLU A 57 3.69 -6.62 -4.68
CA GLU A 57 2.26 -6.37 -4.66
C GLU A 57 1.77 -6.08 -6.07
N PHE A 58 0.58 -6.60 -6.45
CA PHE A 58 -0.04 -6.28 -7.73
C PHE A 58 -1.30 -5.46 -7.53
N ASN A 59 -1.44 -4.38 -8.29
CA ASN A 59 -2.54 -3.42 -8.19
C ASN A 59 -3.27 -3.29 -9.52
N LEU A 60 -4.61 -3.34 -9.47
CA LEU A 60 -5.49 -3.14 -10.62
C LEU A 60 -6.66 -2.22 -10.23
N GLY A 61 -6.67 -0.99 -10.74
CA GLY A 61 -7.75 -0.03 -10.46
C GLY A 61 -8.94 -0.17 -11.40
N THR A 62 -10.15 0.05 -10.89
CA THR A 62 -11.38 0.22 -11.70
C THR A 62 -11.51 1.66 -12.21
N GLU A 63 -10.85 2.61 -11.58
CA GLU A 63 -10.64 4.00 -12.00
C GLU A 63 -9.15 4.28 -12.07
N ASP A 64 -8.77 5.36 -12.74
CA ASP A 64 -7.39 5.88 -12.67
C ASP A 64 -7.06 6.22 -11.21
N PHE A 65 -5.88 5.84 -10.78
CA PHE A 65 -5.39 6.16 -9.44
C PHE A 65 -3.92 6.61 -9.49
N ILE A 66 -3.42 7.14 -8.38
CA ILE A 66 -2.03 7.58 -8.25
C ILE A 66 -1.37 6.79 -7.13
N LEU A 67 -0.18 6.27 -7.40
CA LEU A 67 0.73 5.72 -6.41
C LEU A 67 1.82 6.73 -6.09
N LEU A 68 2.03 7.00 -4.80
CA LEU A 68 3.16 7.75 -4.30
C LEU A 68 4.25 6.74 -3.89
N LEU A 69 5.34 6.70 -4.63
CA LEU A 69 6.37 5.65 -4.52
C LEU A 69 7.74 6.24 -4.18
N ALA A 70 8.52 5.46 -3.45
CA ALA A 70 9.96 5.70 -3.25
C ALA A 70 10.71 4.36 -3.27
N LYS A 71 12.03 4.40 -3.32
CA LYS A 71 12.84 3.18 -3.30
C LYS A 71 13.21 2.82 -1.86
N LEU A 72 13.20 1.52 -1.54
CA LEU A 72 13.58 1.03 -0.22
C LEU A 72 15.05 1.32 0.11
N ASP A 73 15.94 1.32 -0.88
CA ASP A 73 17.37 1.64 -0.72
C ASP A 73 17.65 3.15 -0.48
N GLU A 74 16.63 4.00 -0.61
CA GLU A 74 16.71 5.42 -0.24
C GLU A 74 16.40 5.68 1.25
N VAL A 75 16.00 4.64 2.00
CA VAL A 75 15.77 4.74 3.45
C VAL A 75 17.10 4.68 4.19
N GLU A 76 17.46 5.75 4.87
CA GLU A 76 18.68 5.87 5.67
C GLU A 76 18.32 5.96 7.16
N ASN A 77 18.85 5.04 7.98
CA ASN A 77 18.57 4.99 9.42
C ASN A 77 17.07 5.00 9.78
N GLY A 78 16.27 4.28 9.00
CA GLY A 78 14.81 4.19 9.19
C GLY A 78 14.04 5.45 8.74
N ARG A 79 14.67 6.36 7.99
CA ARG A 79 14.08 7.62 7.55
C ARG A 79 14.21 7.80 6.04
N LEU A 80 13.23 8.49 5.44
CA LEU A 80 13.21 8.87 4.03
C LEU A 80 12.80 10.33 3.89
N ASP A 81 13.56 11.11 3.12
CA ASP A 81 13.16 12.45 2.71
C ASP A 81 12.00 12.37 1.71
N THR A 82 10.86 12.98 2.05
CA THR A 82 9.66 12.96 1.20
C THR A 82 9.87 13.62 -0.16
N ALA A 83 10.89 14.47 -0.34
CA ALA A 83 11.27 15.01 -1.64
C ALA A 83 11.73 13.93 -2.65
N ARG A 84 12.05 12.71 -2.19
CA ARG A 84 12.39 11.57 -3.05
C ARG A 84 11.17 10.81 -3.58
N VAL A 85 9.99 11.04 -2.99
CA VAL A 85 8.75 10.39 -3.40
C VAL A 85 8.32 10.89 -4.78
N LYS A 86 7.89 9.96 -5.63
CA LYS A 86 7.40 10.24 -6.98
C LYS A 86 5.96 9.77 -7.11
N ALA A 87 5.14 10.57 -7.80
CA ALA A 87 3.77 10.25 -8.12
C ALA A 87 3.67 9.56 -9.50
N PHE A 88 2.96 8.44 -9.55
CA PHE A 88 2.71 7.69 -10.77
C PHE A 88 1.21 7.52 -10.98
N ARG A 89 0.68 8.05 -12.08
CA ARG A 89 -0.70 7.80 -12.48
C ARG A 89 -0.79 6.44 -13.16
N VAL A 90 -1.67 5.60 -12.67
CA VAL A 90 -1.99 4.30 -13.22
C VAL A 90 -3.38 4.38 -13.85
N PRO A 91 -3.52 4.12 -15.17
CA PRO A 91 -4.83 4.10 -15.83
C PRO A 91 -5.70 2.95 -15.33
N ALA A 92 -7.01 3.15 -15.33
CA ALA A 92 -7.99 2.09 -15.06
C ALA A 92 -7.75 0.86 -15.95
N GLY A 93 -7.85 -0.33 -15.37
CA GLY A 93 -7.67 -1.59 -16.07
C GLY A 93 -6.22 -1.98 -16.39
N VAL A 94 -5.24 -1.19 -15.95
CA VAL A 94 -3.81 -1.53 -16.08
C VAL A 94 -3.34 -2.22 -14.81
N LEU A 95 -2.86 -3.46 -14.93
CA LEU A 95 -2.20 -4.19 -13.84
C LEU A 95 -0.77 -3.68 -13.70
N VAL A 96 -0.40 -3.29 -12.49
CA VAL A 96 0.97 -2.88 -12.15
C VAL A 96 1.54 -3.76 -11.06
N GLU A 97 2.83 -4.04 -11.16
CA GLU A 97 3.60 -4.71 -10.13
C GLU A 97 4.41 -3.67 -9.34
N VAL A 98 4.21 -3.64 -8.04
CA VAL A 98 5.00 -2.87 -7.07
C VAL A 98 6.00 -3.83 -6.43
N TYR A 99 7.27 -3.68 -6.78
CA TYR A 99 8.33 -4.59 -6.31
C TYR A 99 8.53 -4.51 -4.79
N ALA A 100 9.01 -5.61 -4.19
CA ALA A 100 9.37 -5.67 -2.76
C ALA A 100 10.37 -4.57 -2.33
N THR A 101 11.12 -4.01 -3.27
CA THR A 101 12.08 -2.91 -3.06
C THR A 101 11.48 -1.52 -3.26
N THR A 102 10.17 -1.42 -3.43
CA THR A 102 9.44 -0.17 -3.66
C THR A 102 8.55 0.15 -2.48
N LEU A 103 8.79 1.30 -1.87
CA LEU A 103 7.92 1.85 -0.84
C LEU A 103 6.65 2.40 -1.48
N HIS A 104 5.50 2.07 -0.91
CA HIS A 104 4.17 2.50 -1.36
C HIS A 104 3.23 2.60 -0.15
N TYR A 105 2.03 3.09 -0.36
CA TYR A 105 0.94 3.06 0.62
C TYR A 105 -0.41 3.17 -0.10
N ALA A 106 -1.47 3.49 0.64
CA ALA A 106 -2.81 3.67 0.08
C ALA A 106 -2.80 4.56 -1.17
N PRO A 107 -3.45 4.16 -2.26
CA PRO A 107 -3.55 4.97 -3.47
C PRO A 107 -4.17 6.34 -3.23
N CYS A 108 -3.87 7.28 -4.11
CA CYS A 108 -4.58 8.55 -4.18
C CYS A 108 -5.57 8.54 -5.35
N HIS A 109 -6.72 9.20 -5.17
CA HIS A 109 -7.68 9.36 -6.24
C HIS A 109 -7.27 10.46 -7.23
N THR A 110 -7.70 10.31 -8.49
CA THR A 110 -7.55 11.33 -9.54
C THR A 110 -8.78 12.21 -9.66
N ASP A 111 -9.91 11.77 -9.11
CA ASP A 111 -11.22 12.42 -9.16
C ASP A 111 -11.90 12.25 -7.78
N ALA A 112 -12.17 13.38 -7.12
CA ALA A 112 -12.74 13.39 -5.78
C ALA A 112 -14.19 12.83 -5.70
N VAL A 113 -14.91 12.79 -6.82
CA VAL A 113 -16.26 12.20 -6.87
C VAL A 113 -16.20 10.69 -7.02
N LYS A 114 -15.24 10.19 -7.83
CA LYS A 114 -15.10 8.77 -8.13
C LYS A 114 -14.31 8.01 -7.06
N GLY A 115 -13.39 8.69 -6.36
CA GLY A 115 -12.46 8.04 -5.46
C GLY A 115 -11.55 7.04 -6.19
N PHE A 116 -11.13 6.00 -5.52
CA PHE A 116 -10.43 4.87 -6.11
C PHE A 116 -10.98 3.54 -5.59
N ARG A 117 -10.94 2.51 -6.43
CA ARG A 117 -11.12 1.11 -6.07
C ARG A 117 -10.02 0.32 -6.73
N VAL A 118 -9.12 -0.19 -5.91
CA VAL A 118 -7.93 -0.91 -6.38
C VAL A 118 -7.96 -2.32 -5.82
N LEU A 119 -8.03 -3.30 -6.72
CA LEU A 119 -7.76 -4.69 -6.37
C LEU A 119 -6.28 -4.81 -6.02
N VAL A 120 -6.01 -5.46 -4.90
CA VAL A 120 -4.66 -5.70 -4.38
C VAL A 120 -4.43 -7.20 -4.28
N ALA A 121 -3.36 -7.70 -4.91
CA ALA A 121 -2.93 -9.08 -4.77
C ALA A 121 -1.58 -9.14 -4.04
N LEU A 122 -1.52 -9.96 -2.99
CA LEU A 122 -0.36 -10.15 -2.12
C LEU A 122 -0.22 -11.62 -1.72
N PRO A 123 0.96 -12.06 -1.26
CA PRO A 123 1.09 -13.36 -0.62
C PRO A 123 0.11 -13.53 0.54
N LYS A 124 -0.49 -14.71 0.64
CA LYS A 124 -1.47 -15.05 1.67
C LYS A 124 -0.96 -14.74 3.08
N GLY A 125 -1.76 -14.04 3.86
CA GLY A 125 -1.44 -13.64 5.23
C GLY A 125 -0.76 -12.28 5.36
N THR A 126 -0.41 -11.60 4.27
CA THR A 126 0.13 -10.23 4.31
C THR A 126 -0.93 -9.27 4.88
N ASN A 127 -0.51 -8.28 5.67
CA ASN A 127 -1.38 -7.29 6.34
C ASN A 127 -2.36 -7.85 7.38
N THR A 128 -2.19 -9.10 7.79
CA THR A 128 -2.97 -9.68 8.90
C THR A 128 -2.31 -9.37 10.24
N GLU A 129 -2.99 -9.71 11.33
CA GLU A 129 -2.43 -9.58 12.68
C GLU A 129 -1.11 -10.37 12.83
N MET A 130 -0.20 -9.81 13.60
CA MET A 130 1.05 -10.50 13.93
C MET A 130 0.78 -11.79 14.70
N PRO A 131 1.56 -12.87 14.46
CA PRO A 131 1.43 -14.10 15.22
C PRO A 131 1.51 -13.85 16.73
N ALA A 132 0.67 -14.55 17.49
CA ALA A 132 0.67 -14.46 18.95
C ALA A 132 2.06 -14.76 19.52
N GLY A 133 2.53 -13.87 20.42
CA GLY A 133 3.85 -14.03 21.06
C GLY A 133 5.02 -13.50 20.23
N PHE A 134 4.78 -12.84 19.09
CA PHE A 134 5.85 -12.14 18.38
C PHE A 134 6.55 -11.13 19.29
N GLN A 135 7.88 -11.13 19.26
CA GLN A 135 8.72 -10.17 19.96
C GLN A 135 9.72 -9.59 18.97
N SER A 136 9.80 -8.25 18.91
CA SER A 136 10.77 -7.59 18.06
C SER A 136 12.20 -7.95 18.45
N GLY A 137 13.01 -8.32 17.45
CA GLY A 137 14.46 -8.55 17.60
C GLY A 137 15.29 -7.26 17.44
N GLY A 138 14.64 -6.10 17.28
CA GLY A 138 15.29 -4.85 16.93
C GLY A 138 15.58 -4.72 15.42
N GLY A 139 16.22 -3.62 15.02
CA GLY A 139 16.54 -3.34 13.61
C GLY A 139 15.28 -3.12 12.75
N ASP A 140 15.12 -3.90 11.68
CA ASP A 140 13.96 -3.77 10.80
C ASP A 140 12.62 -4.07 11.50
N ASP A 141 12.63 -4.91 12.53
CA ASP A 141 11.42 -5.26 13.27
C ASP A 141 10.75 -4.07 13.95
N GLU A 142 11.50 -2.99 14.21
CA GLU A 142 10.95 -1.74 14.77
C GLU A 142 9.92 -1.06 13.84
N LYS A 143 9.97 -1.37 12.54
CA LYS A 143 9.06 -0.89 11.52
C LYS A 143 7.91 -1.86 11.23
N LEU A 144 7.98 -3.10 11.79
CA LEU A 144 6.99 -4.14 11.51
C LEU A 144 5.65 -3.80 12.17
N TRP A 145 4.66 -3.52 11.34
CA TRP A 145 3.33 -3.06 11.74
C TRP A 145 2.27 -4.16 11.73
N ALA A 146 2.37 -5.06 10.77
CA ALA A 146 1.51 -6.22 10.61
C ALA A 146 2.30 -7.35 9.96
N CYS A 147 1.71 -8.51 9.82
CA CYS A 147 2.35 -9.65 9.16
C CYS A 147 2.82 -9.25 7.76
N ASN A 148 4.12 -9.44 7.47
CA ASN A 148 4.78 -9.06 6.20
C ASN A 148 4.59 -7.58 5.80
N LYS A 149 4.37 -6.69 6.77
CA LYS A 149 4.16 -5.24 6.54
C LYS A 149 5.06 -4.41 7.42
N TRP A 150 6.05 -3.77 6.82
CA TRP A 150 6.91 -2.76 7.43
C TRP A 150 6.40 -1.38 7.06
N LEU A 151 6.12 -0.54 8.05
CA LEU A 151 5.46 0.76 7.89
C LEU A 151 6.36 1.89 8.40
N LEU A 152 6.49 2.92 7.57
CA LEU A 152 7.10 4.20 7.91
C LEU A 152 5.99 5.27 7.85
N ALA A 153 5.62 5.80 9.00
CA ALA A 153 4.54 6.77 9.13
C ALA A 153 5.06 8.21 9.14
N HIS A 154 4.40 9.10 8.39
CA HIS A 154 4.66 10.54 8.52
C HIS A 154 4.16 11.01 9.88
N PRO A 155 4.86 11.97 10.56
CA PRO A 155 4.45 12.44 11.90
C PRO A 155 2.98 12.91 11.98
N ASP A 156 2.44 13.45 10.89
CA ASP A 156 1.07 13.97 10.81
C ASP A 156 0.01 12.90 10.44
N SER A 157 0.41 11.64 10.31
CA SER A 157 -0.51 10.55 9.94
C SER A 157 -1.24 9.98 11.17
N ALA A 158 -2.37 9.34 10.92
CA ALA A 158 -3.13 8.65 11.95
C ALA A 158 -2.34 7.44 12.51
N GLU A 159 -1.56 6.77 11.66
CA GLU A 159 -0.72 5.63 12.02
C GLU A 159 0.41 6.03 12.98
N ALA A 160 1.00 7.22 12.79
CA ALA A 160 1.98 7.78 13.72
C ALA A 160 1.37 7.98 15.12
N ALA A 161 0.13 8.49 15.19
CA ALA A 161 -0.60 8.64 16.44
C ALA A 161 -0.91 7.31 17.14
N GLN A 162 -0.93 6.20 16.38
CA GLN A 162 -1.11 4.83 16.89
C GLN A 162 0.22 4.14 17.25
N GLY A 163 1.36 4.80 17.08
CA GLY A 163 2.67 4.29 17.47
C GLY A 163 3.47 3.64 16.34
N ALA A 164 3.09 3.85 15.08
CA ALA A 164 3.90 3.40 13.95
C ALA A 164 5.26 4.12 13.91
N HIS A 165 6.27 3.45 13.34
CA HIS A 165 7.61 4.00 13.20
C HIS A 165 7.61 5.28 12.37
N ILE A 166 8.18 6.36 12.89
CA ILE A 166 8.29 7.64 12.17
C ILE A 166 9.46 7.57 11.20
N GLY A 167 9.14 7.55 9.89
CA GLY A 167 10.12 7.38 8.82
C GLY A 167 10.18 8.54 7.83
N PRO A 168 9.08 8.95 7.16
CA PRO A 168 9.05 10.08 6.23
C PRO A 168 9.39 11.40 6.93
N ILE A 169 10.35 12.15 6.34
CA ILE A 169 10.78 13.46 6.82
C ILE A 169 10.56 14.48 5.71
N GLY A 170 9.95 15.60 6.04
CA GLY A 170 9.62 16.68 5.10
C GLY A 170 8.13 16.95 5.07
N GLU A 171 7.59 17.24 3.91
CA GLU A 171 6.18 17.52 3.73
C GLU A 171 5.36 16.22 3.68
N ASN A 172 4.20 16.19 4.35
CA ASN A 172 3.20 15.15 4.07
C ASN A 172 2.52 15.50 2.73
N ILE A 173 3.13 15.06 1.64
CA ILE A 173 2.75 15.40 0.26
C ILE A 173 1.23 15.28 0.10
N ASP A 174 0.59 16.34 -0.40
CA ASP A 174 -0.84 16.39 -0.72
C ASP A 174 -1.03 16.76 -2.20
N ILE A 175 -1.35 15.76 -3.02
CA ILE A 175 -1.52 15.96 -4.47
C ILE A 175 -2.83 16.68 -4.85
N SER A 176 -3.73 16.95 -3.90
CA SER A 176 -4.93 17.75 -4.17
C SER A 176 -4.58 19.20 -4.57
N LEU A 177 -3.42 19.66 -4.11
CA LEU A 177 -2.94 21.02 -4.37
C LEU A 177 -2.45 21.22 -5.82
N ASP A 178 -1.97 20.13 -6.47
CA ASP A 178 -1.46 20.17 -7.85
C ASP A 178 -2.58 20.24 -8.90
N ASN A 179 -3.81 19.91 -8.54
CA ASN A 179 -4.98 19.97 -9.42
C ASN A 179 -5.65 21.37 -9.44
N ALA A 180 -5.10 22.34 -8.72
CA ALA A 180 -5.65 23.69 -8.59
C ALA A 180 -5.02 24.73 -9.57
N GLN A 181 -4.24 24.26 -10.59
CA GLN A 181 -3.64 25.12 -11.62
C GLN A 181 -4.25 24.89 -13.00
#